data_8d52323d00c1063e7cff30d73b04d1b1
#
_entry.id   8d52323d00c1063e7cff30d73b04d1b1
#
_cell.length_a   1.000
_cell.length_b   1.000
_cell.length_c   1.000
_cell.angle_alpha   90.00
_cell.angle_beta   90.00
_cell.angle_gamma   90.00
#
_symmetry.space_group_name_H-M   'P 1'
#
loop_
_entity.id
_entity.type
_entity.pdbx_description
1 polymer ?
#
loop_
_entity_poly.entity_id
_entity_poly.type
_entity_poly.pdbx_seq_one_letter_code
_entity_poly.pdbx_strand_id
1 'polypeptide(L)'
;PVLVAALRGARSGRGAAAEPRLVREGEALAPGALGWRADGSVHFSRTARSSAELREAALRFAGETEVFSLGRYEPDAGAKELLDALAADAARAGTEVRFIVLPYHQAARSRIEERPQYRGLIDGFAAELRGRGFSLCEAQDPAASGCAPEEFEDAMHPLESCNEKILRRCLSGGP
;
A
#
# COMPACT_ATOMS: atom_id res chain seq x y z
N PRO A 1 9.67 -19.20 -1.35
CA PRO A 1 10.26 -18.39 -0.29
C PRO A 1 9.77 -16.97 -0.41
N VAL A 2 9.07 -16.50 0.61
CA VAL A 2 8.57 -15.12 0.68
C VAL A 2 9.71 -14.24 1.17
N LEU A 3 10.10 -13.24 0.39
CA LEU A 3 11.10 -12.26 0.80
C LEU A 3 10.45 -11.24 1.72
N VAL A 4 10.69 -11.36 3.03
CA VAL A 4 10.30 -10.34 4.01
C VAL A 4 11.41 -9.32 4.11
N ALA A 5 11.26 -8.17 3.48
CA ALA A 5 12.14 -7.03 3.67
C ALA A 5 11.77 -6.33 4.99
N ALA A 6 12.55 -6.54 6.04
CA ALA A 6 12.41 -5.79 7.28
C ALA A 6 13.03 -4.41 7.13
N LEU A 7 12.22 -3.39 6.97
CA LEU A 7 12.65 -1.99 7.07
C LEU A 7 12.85 -1.63 8.55
N ARG A 8 14.10 -1.45 8.97
CA ARG A 8 14.43 -0.83 10.26
C ARG A 8 14.14 0.67 10.17
N GLY A 9 12.95 1.07 10.59
CA GLY A 9 12.58 2.47 10.73
C GLY A 9 13.30 3.14 11.89
N ALA A 10 13.76 4.37 11.66
CA ALA A 10 14.37 5.24 12.66
C ALA A 10 13.40 5.49 13.83
N ARG A 11 13.87 5.32 15.04
CA ARG A 11 13.16 5.62 16.29
C ARG A 11 12.97 7.12 16.42
N SER A 12 11.80 7.64 16.14
CA SER A 12 11.35 8.91 16.70
C SER A 12 10.65 8.61 18.03
N GLY A 13 11.15 9.23 19.11
CA GLY A 13 10.69 8.95 20.47
C GLY A 13 9.24 9.35 20.69
N ARG A 14 8.38 8.33 20.71
CA ARG A 14 7.07 8.38 21.36
C ARG A 14 6.87 7.04 22.05
N GLY A 15 6.52 7.08 23.33
CA GLY A 15 6.16 6.05 24.27
C GLY A 15 6.50 4.61 23.89
N ALA A 16 7.05 3.84 24.81
CA ALA A 16 7.42 2.46 24.57
C ALA A 16 6.29 1.68 23.89
N ALA A 17 6.35 1.58 22.57
CA ALA A 17 5.49 0.67 21.83
C ALA A 17 5.82 -0.74 22.32
N ALA A 18 4.80 -1.48 22.74
CA ALA A 18 4.98 -2.88 23.11
C ALA A 18 5.68 -3.60 21.96
N GLU A 19 6.67 -4.44 22.30
CA GLU A 19 7.39 -5.21 21.29
C GLU A 19 6.39 -6.04 20.46
N PRO A 20 6.56 -6.08 19.12
CA PRO A 20 5.70 -6.88 18.26
C PRO A 20 5.82 -8.35 18.67
N ARG A 21 4.68 -8.98 18.94
CA ARG A 21 4.62 -10.40 19.31
C ARG A 21 3.90 -11.23 18.26
N LEU A 22 4.15 -12.53 18.26
CA LEU A 22 3.40 -13.46 17.44
C LEU A 22 1.95 -13.52 17.92
N VAL A 23 1.00 -13.28 17.00
CA VAL A 23 -0.44 -13.27 17.26
C VAL A 23 -1.05 -14.54 16.68
N ARG A 24 -1.89 -15.23 17.45
CA ARG A 24 -2.64 -16.38 16.97
C ARG A 24 -3.84 -15.93 16.13
N GLU A 25 -4.28 -16.81 15.25
CA GLU A 25 -5.51 -16.58 14.48
C GLU A 25 -6.69 -16.36 15.43
N GLY A 26 -7.47 -15.30 15.19
CA GLY A 26 -8.59 -14.92 16.05
C GLY A 26 -8.23 -14.21 17.36
N GLU A 27 -6.94 -14.02 17.66
CA GLU A 27 -6.52 -13.30 18.85
C GLU A 27 -6.72 -11.80 18.70
N ALA A 28 -7.44 -11.18 19.65
CA ALA A 28 -7.60 -9.74 19.71
C ALA A 28 -6.36 -9.08 20.33
N LEU A 29 -5.85 -8.07 19.66
CA LEU A 29 -4.79 -7.21 20.20
C LEU A 29 -5.39 -6.01 20.96
N ALA A 30 -4.64 -5.52 21.95
CA ALA A 30 -5.01 -4.26 22.61
C ALA A 30 -4.99 -3.10 21.58
N PRO A 31 -5.82 -2.06 21.73
CA PRO A 31 -5.85 -0.92 20.82
C PRO A 31 -4.46 -0.32 20.58
N GLY A 32 -4.09 -0.15 19.32
CA GLY A 32 -2.78 0.36 18.91
C GLY A 32 -1.62 -0.64 18.98
N ALA A 33 -1.87 -1.89 19.39
CA ALA A 33 -0.83 -2.91 19.42
C ALA A 33 -0.57 -3.51 18.02
N LEU A 34 0.67 -3.89 17.79
CA LEU A 34 1.16 -4.54 16.59
C LEU A 34 1.52 -6.00 16.89
N GLY A 35 1.15 -6.91 16.03
CA GLY A 35 1.55 -8.30 16.12
C GLY A 35 1.87 -8.91 14.76
N TRP A 36 2.57 -10.04 14.76
CA TRP A 36 2.90 -10.81 13.57
C TRP A 36 2.09 -12.09 13.55
N ARG A 37 1.54 -12.46 12.41
CA ARG A 37 0.95 -13.79 12.21
C ARG A 37 2.02 -14.81 11.81
N ALA A 38 1.70 -16.07 11.93
CA ALA A 38 2.62 -17.16 11.58
C ALA A 38 3.05 -17.16 10.11
N ASP A 39 2.23 -16.61 9.22
CA ASP A 39 2.50 -16.43 7.79
C ASP A 39 3.39 -15.21 7.48
N GLY A 40 3.82 -14.47 8.51
CA GLY A 40 4.62 -13.25 8.39
C GLY A 40 3.80 -11.99 8.12
N SER A 41 2.48 -12.06 8.02
CA SER A 41 1.64 -10.87 7.89
C SER A 41 1.56 -10.10 9.20
N VAL A 42 1.38 -8.78 9.07
CA VAL A 42 1.26 -7.88 10.23
C VAL A 42 -0.21 -7.73 10.59
N HIS A 43 -0.53 -7.89 11.87
CA HIS A 43 -1.83 -7.62 12.42
C HIS A 43 -1.79 -6.36 13.28
N PHE A 44 -2.60 -5.37 12.93
CA PHE A 44 -2.78 -4.15 13.70
C PHE A 44 -4.09 -4.22 14.47
N SER A 45 -4.04 -3.88 15.76
CA SER A 45 -5.27 -3.62 16.48
C SER A 45 -5.83 -2.26 16.09
N ARG A 46 -7.07 -2.26 15.67
CA ARG A 46 -7.75 -1.07 15.18
C ARG A 46 -8.41 -0.29 16.31
N THR A 47 -8.26 1.02 16.27
CA THR A 47 -9.20 1.91 16.94
C THR A 47 -10.31 2.18 15.93
N ALA A 48 -11.54 1.78 16.25
CA ALA A 48 -12.69 2.08 15.40
C ALA A 48 -12.80 3.62 15.26
N ARG A 49 -12.77 4.08 13.99
CA ARG A 49 -12.96 5.49 13.65
C ARG A 49 -14.28 5.64 12.91
N SER A 50 -14.96 6.74 13.12
CA SER A 50 -16.12 7.10 12.32
C SER A 50 -15.69 7.49 10.90
N SER A 51 -16.59 7.38 9.92
CA SER A 51 -16.34 7.82 8.55
C SER A 51 -15.95 9.30 8.47
N ALA A 52 -16.45 10.13 9.38
CA ALA A 52 -16.09 11.54 9.45
C ALA A 52 -14.63 11.74 9.90
N GLU A 53 -14.19 11.02 10.93
CA GLU A 53 -12.80 11.05 11.42
C GLU A 53 -11.82 10.51 10.37
N LEU A 54 -12.18 9.44 9.67
CA LEU A 54 -11.38 8.89 8.56
C LEU A 54 -11.25 9.89 7.42
N ARG A 55 -12.36 10.53 7.02
CA ARG A 55 -12.36 11.54 5.98
C ARG A 55 -11.49 12.74 6.36
N GLU A 56 -11.62 13.24 7.59
CA GLU A 56 -10.81 14.35 8.09
C GLU A 56 -9.32 13.98 8.11
N ALA A 57 -8.97 12.80 8.61
CA ALA A 57 -7.60 12.31 8.61
C ALA A 57 -7.05 12.18 7.19
N ALA A 58 -7.85 11.68 6.24
CA ALA A 58 -7.45 11.54 4.85
C ALA A 58 -7.21 12.91 4.16
N LEU A 59 -8.07 13.90 4.42
CA LEU A 59 -7.91 15.24 3.88
C LEU A 59 -6.67 15.95 4.46
N ARG A 60 -6.44 15.79 5.77
CA ARG A 60 -5.24 16.33 6.43
C ARG A 60 -3.97 15.70 5.86
N PHE A 61 -3.93 14.38 5.74
CA PHE A 61 -2.83 13.65 5.11
C PHE A 61 -2.53 14.14 3.70
N ALA A 62 -3.55 14.31 2.85
CA ALA A 62 -3.38 14.82 1.51
C ALA A 62 -2.95 16.30 1.45
N GLY A 63 -3.17 17.06 2.53
CA GLY A 63 -2.74 18.45 2.68
C GLY A 63 -1.27 18.59 3.11
N GLU A 64 -0.74 17.62 3.85
CA GLU A 64 0.66 17.57 4.31
C GLU A 64 1.58 17.21 3.14
N THR A 65 1.83 18.18 2.31
CA THR A 65 2.53 18.07 1.01
C THR A 65 3.95 17.53 1.10
N GLU A 66 4.58 17.61 2.25
CA GLU A 66 5.99 17.20 2.42
C GLU A 66 6.16 15.67 2.39
N VAL A 67 5.17 14.91 2.83
CA VAL A 67 5.18 13.45 2.76
C VAL A 67 5.10 12.95 1.31
N PHE A 68 4.49 13.75 0.43
CA PHE A 68 4.36 13.51 -0.99
C PHE A 68 5.02 14.60 -1.81
N SER A 69 6.21 15.05 -1.43
CA SER A 69 6.97 15.99 -2.24
C SER A 69 7.44 15.32 -3.54
N LEU A 70 6.47 14.87 -4.30
CA LEU A 70 6.63 14.20 -5.60
C LEU A 70 7.39 15.06 -6.61
N GLY A 71 7.54 16.35 -6.35
CA GLY A 71 8.42 17.23 -7.11
C GLY A 71 9.90 16.95 -6.96
N ARG A 72 10.29 16.06 -6.03
CA ARG A 72 11.67 15.62 -5.82
C ARG A 72 11.85 14.10 -5.91
N TYR A 73 10.82 13.39 -6.33
CA TYR A 73 10.91 11.95 -6.48
C TYR A 73 11.71 11.63 -7.75
N GLU A 74 12.91 11.16 -7.55
CA GLU A 74 13.70 10.51 -8.59
C GLU A 74 13.75 9.02 -8.25
N PRO A 75 13.34 8.13 -9.18
CA PRO A 75 13.47 6.70 -8.96
C PRO A 75 14.94 6.36 -8.68
N ASP A 76 15.18 5.71 -7.56
CA ASP A 76 16.52 5.26 -7.18
C ASP A 76 17.07 4.27 -8.23
N ALA A 77 18.31 4.50 -8.68
CA ALA A 77 18.93 3.67 -9.71
C ALA A 77 19.06 2.21 -9.24
N GLY A 78 19.42 1.99 -7.96
CA GLY A 78 19.51 0.65 -7.39
C GLY A 78 18.14 -0.04 -7.32
N ALA A 79 17.06 0.70 -7.09
CA ALA A 79 15.71 0.13 -7.13
C ALA A 79 15.35 -0.34 -8.55
N LYS A 80 15.77 0.38 -9.60
CA LYS A 80 15.60 -0.05 -10.99
C LYS A 80 16.37 -1.33 -11.30
N GLU A 81 17.61 -1.42 -10.86
CA GLU A 81 18.42 -2.64 -11.01
C GLU A 81 17.77 -3.84 -10.31
N LEU A 82 17.19 -3.65 -9.14
CA LEU A 82 16.45 -4.69 -8.42
C LEU A 82 15.19 -5.13 -9.19
N LEU A 83 14.48 -4.20 -9.81
CA LEU A 83 13.32 -4.54 -10.65
C LEU A 83 13.75 -5.34 -11.89
N ASP A 84 14.85 -4.97 -12.52
CA ASP A 84 15.40 -5.71 -13.67
C ASP A 84 15.86 -7.12 -13.27
N ALA A 85 16.51 -7.26 -12.11
CA ALA A 85 16.87 -8.56 -11.56
C ALA A 85 15.64 -9.42 -11.25
N LEU A 86 14.61 -8.82 -10.62
CA LEU A 86 13.34 -9.51 -10.34
C LEU A 86 12.66 -9.99 -11.61
N ALA A 87 12.64 -9.17 -12.68
CA ALA A 87 12.05 -9.54 -13.96
C ALA A 87 12.79 -10.74 -14.57
N ALA A 88 14.12 -10.71 -14.54
CA ALA A 88 14.96 -11.80 -15.06
C ALA A 88 14.76 -13.10 -14.26
N ASP A 89 14.68 -13.01 -12.94
CA ASP A 89 14.46 -14.17 -12.07
C ASP A 89 13.07 -14.77 -12.27
N ALA A 90 12.04 -13.95 -12.36
CA ALA A 90 10.68 -14.38 -12.62
C ALA A 90 10.58 -15.10 -13.99
N ALA A 91 11.18 -14.52 -15.03
CA ALA A 91 11.19 -15.12 -16.36
C ALA A 91 11.91 -16.49 -16.36
N ARG A 92 13.05 -16.61 -15.68
CA ARG A 92 13.79 -17.89 -15.55
C ARG A 92 13.00 -18.94 -14.76
N ALA A 93 12.24 -18.51 -13.76
CA ALA A 93 11.42 -19.40 -12.94
C ALA A 93 10.05 -19.73 -13.58
N GLY A 94 9.70 -19.14 -14.71
CA GLY A 94 8.36 -19.24 -15.28
C GLY A 94 7.26 -18.69 -14.36
N THR A 95 7.61 -17.70 -13.53
CA THR A 95 6.72 -17.12 -12.53
C THR A 95 6.17 -15.78 -13.03
N GLU A 96 4.87 -15.61 -13.02
CA GLU A 96 4.26 -14.30 -13.27
C GLU A 96 4.40 -13.42 -12.03
N VAL A 97 4.92 -12.21 -12.21
CA VAL A 97 4.94 -11.16 -11.19
C VAL A 97 3.93 -10.10 -11.57
N ARG A 98 3.02 -9.82 -10.66
CA ARG A 98 1.99 -8.81 -10.84
C ARG A 98 2.13 -7.72 -9.79
N PHE A 99 2.23 -6.48 -10.23
CA PHE A 99 2.20 -5.31 -9.36
C PHE A 99 0.76 -4.84 -9.20
N ILE A 100 0.43 -4.40 -7.99
CA ILE A 100 -0.87 -3.81 -7.68
C ILE A 100 -0.62 -2.43 -7.10
N VAL A 101 -1.15 -1.40 -7.75
CA VAL A 101 -1.14 -0.04 -7.21
C VAL A 101 -2.34 0.10 -6.30
N LEU A 102 -2.08 0.13 -4.99
CA LEU A 102 -3.11 0.21 -3.97
C LEU A 102 -3.81 1.59 -3.96
N PRO A 103 -5.08 1.64 -3.58
CA PRO A 103 -5.81 2.90 -3.50
C PRO A 103 -5.44 3.70 -2.26
N TYR A 104 -5.59 5.01 -2.37
CA TYR A 104 -5.79 5.88 -1.22
C TYR A 104 -7.27 5.94 -0.85
N HIS A 105 -7.57 6.28 0.40
CA HIS A 105 -8.93 6.66 0.78
C HIS A 105 -9.47 7.73 -0.17
N GLN A 106 -10.74 7.62 -0.58
CA GLN A 106 -11.31 8.45 -1.64
C GLN A 106 -11.11 9.97 -1.42
N ALA A 107 -11.23 10.45 -0.18
CA ALA A 107 -11.03 11.86 0.13
C ALA A 107 -9.58 12.32 -0.07
N ALA A 108 -8.59 11.47 0.26
CA ALA A 108 -7.17 11.76 0.01
C ALA A 108 -6.87 11.71 -1.50
N ARG A 109 -7.35 10.68 -2.18
CA ARG A 109 -7.18 10.51 -3.63
C ARG A 109 -7.62 11.74 -4.41
N SER A 110 -8.83 12.24 -4.19
CA SER A 110 -9.35 13.40 -4.91
C SER A 110 -8.43 14.60 -4.80
N ARG A 111 -7.83 14.83 -3.63
CA ARG A 111 -6.87 15.92 -3.41
C ARG A 111 -5.50 15.68 -4.03
N ILE A 112 -5.04 14.42 -4.05
CA ILE A 112 -3.74 14.04 -4.61
C ILE A 112 -3.79 14.11 -6.14
N GLU A 113 -4.89 13.68 -6.74
CA GLU A 113 -5.08 13.68 -8.20
C GLU A 113 -5.22 15.10 -8.80
N GLU A 114 -5.55 16.09 -7.99
CA GLU A 114 -5.52 17.50 -8.41
C GLU A 114 -4.08 17.99 -8.71
N ARG A 115 -3.07 17.21 -8.34
CA ARG A 115 -1.65 17.57 -8.52
C ARG A 115 -1.11 16.98 -9.83
N PRO A 116 -0.75 17.81 -10.83
CA PRO A 116 -0.27 17.31 -12.11
C PRO A 116 0.96 16.41 -12.01
N GLN A 117 1.85 16.72 -11.03
CA GLN A 117 3.09 15.96 -10.80
C GLN A 117 2.81 14.52 -10.38
N TYR A 118 1.75 14.29 -9.60
CA TYR A 118 1.39 12.96 -9.14
C TYR A 118 0.97 12.05 -10.29
N ARG A 119 0.14 12.55 -11.20
CA ARG A 119 -0.28 11.76 -12.37
C ARG A 119 0.91 11.36 -13.23
N GLY A 120 1.75 12.33 -13.58
CA GLY A 120 2.94 12.05 -14.40
C GLY A 120 3.87 11.01 -13.77
N LEU A 121 3.98 11.01 -12.44
CA LEU A 121 4.78 10.04 -11.71
C LEU A 121 4.19 8.63 -11.77
N ILE A 122 2.89 8.50 -11.49
CA ILE A 122 2.22 7.18 -11.50
C ILE A 122 2.20 6.62 -12.92
N ASP A 123 1.87 7.44 -13.91
CA ASP A 123 1.86 7.03 -15.32
C ASP A 123 3.26 6.61 -15.79
N GLY A 124 4.29 7.37 -15.40
CA GLY A 124 5.69 7.04 -15.70
C GLY A 124 6.12 5.72 -15.05
N PHE A 125 5.80 5.51 -13.78
CA PHE A 125 6.11 4.28 -13.08
C PHE A 125 5.36 3.07 -13.67
N ALA A 126 4.09 3.24 -14.00
CA ALA A 126 3.29 2.22 -14.66
C ALA A 126 3.86 1.83 -16.02
N ALA A 127 4.28 2.81 -16.83
CA ALA A 127 4.92 2.56 -18.12
C ALA A 127 6.26 1.83 -17.95
N GLU A 128 7.04 2.18 -16.95
CA GLU A 128 8.32 1.53 -16.62
C GLU A 128 8.14 0.06 -16.24
N LEU A 129 7.15 -0.26 -15.40
CA LEU A 129 6.85 -1.65 -15.02
C LEU A 129 6.39 -2.48 -16.23
N ARG A 130 5.47 -1.92 -17.04
CA ARG A 130 5.02 -2.60 -18.27
C ARG A 130 6.15 -2.81 -19.28
N GLY A 131 7.03 -1.82 -19.41
CA GLY A 131 8.21 -1.93 -20.28
C GLY A 131 9.16 -3.06 -19.89
N ARG A 132 9.16 -3.48 -18.63
CA ARG A 132 9.89 -4.64 -18.11
C ARG A 132 9.12 -5.97 -18.22
N GLY A 133 7.94 -5.95 -18.79
CA GLY A 133 7.10 -7.15 -18.93
C GLY A 133 6.32 -7.54 -17.68
N PHE A 134 6.24 -6.68 -16.66
CA PHE A 134 5.42 -6.95 -15.50
C PHE A 134 3.94 -6.71 -15.78
N SER A 135 3.09 -7.58 -15.23
CA SER A 135 1.65 -7.33 -15.14
C SER A 135 1.37 -6.26 -14.08
N LEU A 136 0.54 -5.28 -14.41
CA LEU A 136 0.15 -4.20 -13.52
C LEU A 136 -1.36 -4.14 -13.39
N CYS A 137 -1.85 -4.18 -12.16
CA CYS A 137 -3.24 -3.90 -11.82
C CYS A 137 -3.33 -2.51 -11.18
N GLU A 138 -4.04 -1.62 -11.83
CA GLU A 138 -4.27 -0.27 -11.34
C GLU A 138 -5.55 -0.24 -10.49
N ALA A 139 -5.39 -0.38 -9.17
CA ALA A 139 -6.49 -0.36 -8.21
C ALA A 139 -6.60 0.97 -7.44
N GLN A 140 -6.05 2.07 -7.99
CA GLN A 140 -6.03 3.38 -7.33
C GLN A 140 -7.43 3.93 -7.04
N ASP A 141 -8.44 3.51 -7.82
CA ASP A 141 -9.83 3.86 -7.55
C ASP A 141 -10.46 2.85 -6.59
N PRO A 142 -10.65 3.21 -5.31
CA PRO A 142 -11.25 2.31 -4.34
C PRO A 142 -12.69 1.95 -4.73
N ALA A 143 -13.45 2.89 -5.30
CA ALA A 143 -14.83 2.64 -5.73
C ALA A 143 -14.89 1.62 -6.87
N ALA A 144 -13.97 1.69 -7.83
CA ALA A 144 -13.86 0.72 -8.93
C ALA A 144 -13.52 -0.70 -8.45
N SER A 145 -12.92 -0.83 -7.27
CA SER A 145 -12.66 -2.10 -6.60
C SER A 145 -13.79 -2.50 -5.63
N GLY A 146 -14.83 -1.69 -5.51
CA GLY A 146 -15.96 -1.92 -4.59
C GLY A 146 -15.61 -1.66 -3.13
N CYS A 147 -14.55 -0.91 -2.84
CA CYS A 147 -14.18 -0.54 -1.49
C CYS A 147 -15.01 0.64 -1.00
N ALA A 148 -15.57 0.52 0.22
CA ALA A 148 -16.23 1.61 0.91
C ALA A 148 -15.22 2.48 1.70
N PRO A 149 -15.55 3.75 2.01
CA PRO A 149 -14.66 4.61 2.80
C PRO A 149 -14.29 4.03 4.16
N GLU A 150 -15.21 3.30 4.79
CA GLU A 150 -15.02 2.65 6.10
C GLU A 150 -14.07 1.46 6.05
N GLU A 151 -13.73 0.99 4.86
CA GLU A 151 -12.77 -0.09 4.63
C GLU A 151 -11.33 0.41 4.54
N PHE A 152 -11.06 1.57 5.14
CA PHE A 152 -9.71 2.11 5.32
C PHE A 152 -9.43 2.35 6.80
N GLU A 153 -8.20 2.11 7.21
CA GLU A 153 -7.73 2.45 8.55
C GLU A 153 -7.37 3.94 8.64
N ASP A 154 -6.81 4.46 7.56
CA ASP A 154 -6.42 5.86 7.39
C ASP A 154 -6.46 6.25 5.90
N ALA A 155 -5.67 7.25 5.52
CA ALA A 155 -5.62 7.73 4.14
C ALA A 155 -4.98 6.74 3.14
N MET A 156 -4.15 5.80 3.60
CA MET A 156 -3.29 4.96 2.76
C MET A 156 -3.49 3.46 2.95
N HIS A 157 -4.06 3.04 4.09
CA HIS A 157 -4.09 1.64 4.46
C HIS A 157 -5.51 1.07 4.30
N PRO A 158 -5.81 0.41 3.17
CA PRO A 158 -7.05 -0.32 3.01
C PRO A 158 -7.09 -1.50 3.98
N LEU A 159 -8.26 -1.76 4.53
CA LEU A 159 -8.52 -2.88 5.42
C LEU A 159 -8.53 -4.20 4.64
N GLU A 160 -8.50 -5.32 5.37
CA GLU A 160 -8.52 -6.67 4.81
C GLU A 160 -9.67 -6.87 3.82
N SER A 161 -10.88 -6.42 4.16
CA SER A 161 -12.05 -6.52 3.28
C SER A 161 -11.88 -5.79 1.94
N CYS A 162 -11.28 -4.59 1.95
CA CYS A 162 -10.96 -3.87 0.72
C CYS A 162 -9.82 -4.56 -0.04
N ASN A 163 -8.77 -5.00 0.66
CA ASN A 163 -7.66 -5.72 0.05
C ASN A 163 -8.11 -7.01 -0.66
N GLU A 164 -9.03 -7.77 -0.06
CA GLU A 164 -9.61 -8.94 -0.72
C GLU A 164 -10.32 -8.58 -2.02
N LYS A 165 -11.12 -7.52 -2.04
CA LYS A 165 -11.82 -7.05 -3.24
C LYS A 165 -10.83 -6.67 -4.34
N ILE A 166 -9.77 -5.94 -3.97
CA ILE A 166 -8.70 -5.55 -4.89
C ILE A 166 -8.00 -6.78 -5.44
N LEU A 167 -7.60 -7.72 -4.59
CA LEU A 167 -6.93 -8.93 -5.02
C LEU A 167 -7.81 -9.77 -5.94
N ARG A 168 -9.07 -9.97 -5.59
CA ARG A 168 -10.03 -10.69 -6.46
C ARG A 168 -10.12 -10.04 -7.84
N ARG A 169 -10.29 -8.72 -7.90
CA ARG A 169 -10.32 -7.99 -9.17
C ARG A 169 -9.03 -8.15 -9.96
N CYS A 170 -7.88 -7.95 -9.32
CA CYS A 170 -6.58 -8.00 -9.98
C CYS A 170 -6.17 -9.41 -10.43
N LEU A 171 -6.58 -10.45 -9.70
CA LEU A 171 -6.24 -11.84 -10.03
C LEU A 171 -7.23 -12.48 -11.02
N SER A 172 -8.48 -12.02 -11.06
CA SER A 172 -9.48 -12.55 -12.01
C SER A 172 -9.31 -12.05 -13.45
N GLY A 173 -8.30 -11.24 -13.73
CA GLY A 173 -8.04 -10.75 -15.09
C GLY A 173 -9.00 -9.65 -15.56
N GLY A 174 -9.74 -9.03 -14.64
CA GLY A 174 -10.54 -7.84 -14.97
C GLY A 174 -9.64 -6.66 -15.40
N PRO A 175 -10.13 -5.82 -16.33
CA PRO A 175 -9.42 -4.64 -16.78
C PRO A 175 -9.17 -3.65 -15.65
#